data_2ad6b363a60d119cb87d0287d992e9f2
#
_entry.id   2ad6b363a60d119cb87d0287d992e9f2
#
_cell.length_a   1.000
_cell.length_b   1.000
_cell.length_c   1.000
_cell.angle_alpha   90.00
_cell.angle_beta   90.00
_cell.angle_gamma   90.00
#
_symmetry.space_group_name_H-M   'P 1'
#
loop_
_entity.id
_entity.type
_entity.pdbx_description
1 polymer ?
#
loop_
_entity_poly.entity_id
_entity_poly.type
_entity_poly.pdbx_seq_one_letter_code
_entity_poly.pdbx_strand_id
1 'polypeptide(L)'
;AKYIVENSKTIHKNSVLAIKEDLVSDIISIETFTEKKSKNFTELGDVIISPGFTNAHSHVALNSVKGLGYGNASALYDVMWGIEPALDEELVYKLSLLGMMDAISSGTTSINDHYFFAESVARACETIGIRGFIGHTIMTEYGPWTGEEQITLAKSFNKNWANSKTVHPVVAPHETSTVSPKVLKELNSYA
;
A
#
# COMPACT_ATOMS: atom_id res chain seq x y z
N ALA A 1 -27.46 2.33 2.01
CA ALA A 1 -26.98 2.73 0.69
C ALA A 1 -27.88 2.17 -0.41
N LYS A 2 -27.91 2.85 -1.56
CA LYS A 2 -28.71 2.41 -2.72
C LYS A 2 -28.13 1.14 -3.35
N TYR A 3 -26.82 1.04 -3.43
CA TYR A 3 -26.13 -0.16 -3.90
C TYR A 3 -24.93 -0.48 -2.99
N ILE A 4 -24.74 -1.77 -2.72
CA ILE A 4 -23.53 -2.29 -2.07
C ILE A 4 -22.94 -3.33 -3.01
N VAL A 5 -21.76 -3.09 -3.52
CA VAL A 5 -21.00 -4.01 -4.35
C VAL A 5 -20.19 -4.92 -3.42
N GLU A 6 -20.60 -6.16 -3.30
CA GLU A 6 -19.87 -7.16 -2.50
C GLU A 6 -18.65 -7.69 -3.26
N ASN A 7 -18.87 -8.03 -4.53
CA ASN A 7 -17.84 -8.54 -5.43
C ASN A 7 -18.26 -8.32 -6.89
N SER A 8 -17.47 -8.80 -7.84
CA SER A 8 -17.72 -8.64 -9.29
C SER A 8 -19.02 -9.27 -9.80
N LYS A 9 -19.69 -10.11 -9.00
CA LYS A 9 -20.92 -10.84 -9.39
C LYS A 9 -22.12 -10.50 -8.53
N THR A 10 -21.92 -9.88 -7.36
CA THR A 10 -22.98 -9.68 -6.37
C THR A 10 -23.11 -8.21 -6.01
N ILE A 11 -24.28 -7.66 -6.27
CA ILE A 11 -24.65 -6.28 -5.93
C ILE A 11 -25.98 -6.32 -5.17
N HIS A 12 -25.96 -5.79 -3.96
CA HIS A 12 -27.14 -5.64 -3.12
C HIS A 12 -27.77 -4.27 -3.34
N LYS A 13 -29.10 -4.23 -3.49
CA LYS A 13 -29.87 -2.98 -3.67
C LYS A 13 -30.57 -2.61 -2.37
N ASN A 14 -30.66 -1.32 -2.06
CA ASN A 14 -31.35 -0.79 -0.88
C ASN A 14 -30.99 -1.58 0.37
N SER A 15 -29.70 -1.61 0.68
CA SER A 15 -29.13 -2.47 1.72
C SER A 15 -28.31 -1.68 2.74
N VAL A 16 -28.09 -2.31 3.88
CA VAL A 16 -27.29 -1.81 4.98
C VAL A 16 -26.06 -2.69 5.13
N LEU A 17 -24.88 -2.06 5.15
CA LEU A 17 -23.61 -2.71 5.47
C LEU A 17 -23.48 -2.72 6.99
N ALA A 18 -23.48 -3.89 7.59
CA ALA A 18 -23.23 -4.06 9.01
C ALA A 18 -21.74 -4.25 9.27
N ILE A 19 -21.21 -3.44 10.18
CA ILE A 19 -19.79 -3.47 10.59
C ILE A 19 -19.75 -3.81 12.07
N LYS A 20 -18.91 -4.77 12.42
CA LYS A 20 -18.60 -5.12 13.80
C LYS A 20 -17.10 -5.03 14.01
N GLU A 21 -16.69 -4.12 14.89
CA GLU A 21 -15.27 -3.76 15.06
C GLU A 21 -14.69 -3.23 13.74
N ASP A 22 -13.73 -3.90 13.15
CA ASP A 22 -13.04 -3.56 11.91
C ASP A 22 -13.44 -4.44 10.70
N LEU A 23 -14.48 -5.28 10.86
CA LEU A 23 -14.92 -6.25 9.86
C LEU A 23 -16.34 -5.97 9.38
N VAL A 24 -16.58 -6.18 8.07
CA VAL A 24 -17.93 -6.30 7.53
C VAL A 24 -18.53 -7.61 8.06
N SER A 25 -19.58 -7.49 8.86
CA SER A 25 -20.24 -8.63 9.48
C SER A 25 -21.43 -9.15 8.69
N ASP A 26 -22.13 -8.28 7.95
CA ASP A 26 -23.29 -8.67 7.15
C ASP A 26 -23.68 -7.58 6.14
N ILE A 27 -24.47 -7.97 5.12
CA ILE A 27 -25.18 -7.06 4.22
C ILE A 27 -26.64 -7.44 4.25
N ILE A 28 -27.48 -6.61 4.82
CA ILE A 28 -28.90 -6.90 5.07
C ILE A 28 -29.80 -5.95 4.28
N SER A 29 -31.01 -6.40 3.93
CA SER A 29 -31.99 -5.53 3.26
C SER A 29 -32.45 -4.40 4.19
N ILE A 30 -32.88 -3.28 3.61
CA ILE A 30 -33.39 -2.17 4.39
C ILE A 30 -34.67 -2.54 5.16
N GLU A 31 -35.50 -3.44 4.61
CA GLU A 31 -36.70 -3.93 5.27
C GLU A 31 -36.36 -4.67 6.56
N THR A 32 -35.41 -5.64 6.46
CA THR A 32 -34.94 -6.42 7.62
C THR A 32 -34.26 -5.53 8.67
N PHE A 33 -33.53 -4.50 8.25
CA PHE A 33 -32.90 -3.55 9.16
C PHE A 33 -33.92 -2.71 9.92
N THR A 34 -34.96 -2.23 9.25
CA THR A 34 -36.01 -1.40 9.83
C THR A 34 -36.76 -2.14 10.95
N GLU A 35 -36.93 -3.46 10.81
CA GLU A 35 -37.52 -4.32 11.83
C GLU A 35 -36.65 -4.46 13.08
N LYS A 36 -35.32 -4.52 12.90
CA LYS A 36 -34.34 -4.77 13.98
C LYS A 36 -33.84 -3.52 14.71
N LYS A 37 -34.07 -2.34 14.18
CA LYS A 37 -33.67 -0.99 14.67
C LYS A 37 -32.36 -0.96 15.49
N SER A 38 -31.20 -0.84 14.82
CA SER A 38 -29.98 -0.44 15.50
C SER A 38 -29.98 1.06 15.81
N LYS A 39 -29.50 1.45 17.00
CA LYS A 39 -29.39 2.86 17.39
C LYS A 39 -28.20 3.58 16.73
N ASN A 40 -27.22 2.83 16.26
CA ASN A 40 -25.99 3.35 15.65
C ASN A 40 -25.97 3.01 14.16
N PHE A 41 -26.51 3.89 13.33
CA PHE A 41 -26.37 3.78 11.88
C PHE A 41 -26.23 5.16 11.26
N THR A 42 -25.56 5.19 10.10
CA THR A 42 -25.44 6.39 9.27
C THR A 42 -26.19 6.18 7.97
N GLU A 43 -27.12 7.05 7.69
CA GLU A 43 -27.81 7.05 6.41
C GLU A 43 -26.97 7.80 5.37
N LEU A 44 -26.58 7.10 4.31
CA LEU A 44 -25.73 7.64 3.25
C LEU A 44 -26.52 8.09 2.02
N GLY A 45 -27.83 7.79 1.96
CA GLY A 45 -28.69 8.13 0.83
C GLY A 45 -28.35 7.35 -0.45
N ASP A 46 -28.46 8.01 -1.58
CA ASP A 46 -28.25 7.45 -2.92
C ASP A 46 -26.77 7.29 -3.30
N VAL A 47 -26.05 6.47 -2.55
CA VAL A 47 -24.65 6.17 -2.79
C VAL A 47 -24.43 4.71 -3.19
N ILE A 48 -23.25 4.45 -3.78
CA ILE A 48 -22.72 3.11 -4.00
C ILE A 48 -21.60 2.90 -2.98
N ILE A 49 -21.67 1.81 -2.23
CA ILE A 49 -20.57 1.33 -1.39
C ILE A 49 -19.87 0.21 -2.15
N SER A 50 -18.56 0.26 -2.25
CA SER A 50 -17.74 -0.80 -2.84
C SER A 50 -16.53 -1.09 -1.95
N PRO A 51 -15.88 -2.25 -2.09
CA PRO A 51 -14.53 -2.43 -1.56
C PRO A 51 -13.59 -1.33 -2.05
N GLY A 52 -12.65 -0.93 -1.21
CA GLY A 52 -11.61 0.02 -1.60
C GLY A 52 -10.69 -0.57 -2.66
N PHE A 53 -10.05 0.30 -3.45
CA PHE A 53 -9.07 -0.13 -4.44
C PHE A 53 -7.79 -0.64 -3.79
N THR A 54 -7.17 -1.60 -4.45
CA THR A 54 -5.81 -2.06 -4.13
C THR A 54 -4.87 -1.58 -5.21
N ASN A 55 -3.87 -0.77 -4.83
CA ASN A 55 -2.77 -0.43 -5.72
C ASN A 55 -1.71 -1.55 -5.61
N ALA A 56 -1.64 -2.40 -6.64
CA ALA A 56 -0.79 -3.59 -6.64
C ALA A 56 0.69 -3.30 -6.92
N HIS A 57 1.06 -2.08 -7.28
CA HIS A 57 2.44 -1.64 -7.47
C HIS A 57 2.55 -0.14 -7.25
N SER A 58 3.33 0.27 -6.26
CA SER A 58 3.54 1.69 -5.94
C SER A 58 4.93 1.97 -5.39
N HIS A 59 5.28 3.24 -5.45
CA HIS A 59 6.42 3.87 -4.78
C HIS A 59 5.89 5.19 -4.21
N VAL A 60 5.12 5.10 -3.13
CA VAL A 60 4.34 6.25 -2.64
C VAL A 60 5.20 7.47 -2.28
N ALA A 61 6.44 7.25 -1.86
CA ALA A 61 7.39 8.33 -1.60
C ALA A 61 7.73 9.15 -2.87
N LEU A 62 7.57 8.56 -4.05
CA LEU A 62 7.86 9.21 -5.33
C LEU A 62 6.69 10.04 -5.87
N ASN A 63 5.56 10.09 -5.18
CA ASN A 63 4.44 10.93 -5.60
C ASN A 63 4.82 12.43 -5.74
N SER A 64 5.83 12.88 -5.00
CA SER A 64 6.38 14.24 -5.08
C SER A 64 7.00 14.59 -6.43
N VAL A 65 7.44 13.59 -7.19
CA VAL A 65 8.03 13.76 -8.53
C VAL A 65 7.04 13.41 -9.65
N LYS A 66 5.78 13.24 -9.32
CA LYS A 66 4.68 12.97 -10.26
C LYS A 66 4.67 14.01 -11.39
N GLY A 67 4.77 13.52 -12.61
CA GLY A 67 4.77 14.35 -13.83
C GLY A 67 6.14 14.82 -14.31
N LEU A 68 7.20 14.75 -13.51
CA LEU A 68 8.53 15.21 -13.94
C LEU A 68 9.16 14.33 -15.03
N GLY A 69 8.81 13.04 -15.07
CA GLY A 69 9.27 12.09 -16.10
C GLY A 69 8.36 11.97 -17.31
N TYR A 70 7.37 12.84 -17.46
CA TYR A 70 6.37 12.71 -18.52
C TYR A 70 6.96 12.87 -19.93
N GLY A 71 6.72 11.88 -20.77
CA GLY A 71 7.09 11.92 -22.21
C GLY A 71 8.48 11.36 -22.55
N ASN A 72 9.30 10.96 -21.59
CA ASN A 72 10.61 10.36 -21.84
C ASN A 72 10.92 9.24 -20.83
N ALA A 73 11.03 8.00 -21.29
CA ALA A 73 11.31 6.85 -20.43
C ALA A 73 12.69 6.93 -19.72
N SER A 74 13.69 7.55 -20.35
CA SER A 74 15.00 7.76 -19.73
C SER A 74 14.99 8.88 -18.70
N ALA A 75 14.14 9.89 -18.85
CA ALA A 75 14.02 10.99 -17.90
C ALA A 75 13.54 10.50 -16.53
N LEU A 76 12.80 9.39 -16.46
CA LEU A 76 12.41 8.80 -15.18
C LEU A 76 13.65 8.41 -14.37
N TYR A 77 14.58 7.67 -14.97
CA TYR A 77 15.82 7.28 -14.29
C TYR A 77 16.70 8.48 -13.97
N ASP A 78 16.86 9.43 -14.92
CA ASP A 78 17.67 10.63 -14.72
C ASP A 78 17.12 11.48 -13.57
N VAL A 79 15.79 11.67 -13.50
CA VAL A 79 15.14 12.41 -12.41
C VAL A 79 15.26 11.65 -11.09
N MET A 80 15.00 10.35 -11.09
CA MET A 80 15.03 9.54 -9.87
C MET A 80 16.43 9.47 -9.29
N TRP A 81 17.42 9.13 -10.09
CA TRP A 81 18.82 9.06 -9.64
C TRP A 81 19.39 10.41 -9.21
N GLY A 82 18.82 11.51 -9.71
CA GLY A 82 19.15 12.86 -9.25
C GLY A 82 18.58 13.19 -7.86
N ILE A 83 17.45 12.61 -7.49
CA ILE A 83 16.73 12.91 -6.25
C ILE A 83 17.06 11.92 -5.15
N GLU A 84 17.15 10.64 -5.46
CA GLU A 84 17.34 9.55 -4.48
C GLU A 84 18.53 9.75 -3.53
N PRO A 85 19.69 10.27 -3.95
CA PRO A 85 20.79 10.55 -3.03
C PRO A 85 20.48 11.60 -1.94
N ALA A 86 19.44 12.42 -2.14
CA ALA A 86 19.02 13.43 -1.17
C ALA A 86 17.92 12.91 -0.21
N LEU A 87 17.46 11.69 -0.39
CA LEU A 87 16.44 11.09 0.46
C LEU A 87 17.06 10.55 1.76
N ASP A 88 16.37 10.81 2.86
CA ASP A 88 16.62 10.25 4.17
C ASP A 88 15.32 9.66 4.76
N GLU A 89 15.42 9.05 5.92
CA GLU A 89 14.28 8.43 6.60
C GLU A 89 13.13 9.41 6.86
N GLU A 90 13.43 10.63 7.27
CA GLU A 90 12.42 11.62 7.60
C GLU A 90 11.72 12.16 6.36
N LEU A 91 12.47 12.39 5.29
CA LEU A 91 11.93 12.86 4.03
C LEU A 91 11.08 11.78 3.38
N VAL A 92 11.54 10.53 3.32
CA VAL A 92 10.76 9.39 2.80
C VAL A 92 9.47 9.20 3.60
N TYR A 93 9.50 9.34 4.93
CA TYR A 93 8.29 9.28 5.75
C TYR A 93 7.27 10.36 5.34
N LYS A 94 7.69 11.62 5.22
CA LYS A 94 6.80 12.74 4.84
C LYS A 94 6.25 12.59 3.42
N LEU A 95 7.10 12.20 2.48
CA LEU A 95 6.69 11.97 1.08
C LEU A 95 5.72 10.79 0.98
N SER A 96 5.94 9.74 1.78
CA SER A 96 5.02 8.59 1.84
C SER A 96 3.65 9.00 2.40
N LEU A 97 3.60 9.83 3.44
CA LEU A 97 2.32 10.37 3.93
C LEU A 97 1.57 11.11 2.82
N LEU A 98 2.27 11.97 2.06
CA LEU A 98 1.67 12.71 0.95
C LEU A 98 1.13 11.77 -0.13
N GLY A 99 1.93 10.77 -0.55
CA GLY A 99 1.52 9.79 -1.56
C GLY A 99 0.33 8.93 -1.11
N MET A 100 0.31 8.54 0.16
CA MET A 100 -0.81 7.77 0.74
C MET A 100 -2.08 8.61 0.87
N MET A 101 -1.98 9.89 1.20
CA MET A 101 -3.14 10.80 1.21
C MET A 101 -3.76 10.93 -0.20
N ASP A 102 -2.93 11.04 -1.24
CA ASP A 102 -3.40 11.05 -2.63
C ASP A 102 -4.07 9.71 -3.00
N ALA A 103 -3.49 8.59 -2.60
CA ALA A 103 -4.05 7.26 -2.81
C ALA A 103 -5.43 7.09 -2.12
N ILE A 104 -5.55 7.47 -0.84
CA ILE A 104 -6.82 7.38 -0.10
C ILE A 104 -7.88 8.31 -0.69
N SER A 105 -7.51 9.51 -1.10
CA SER A 105 -8.44 10.45 -1.74
C SER A 105 -9.03 9.91 -3.04
N SER A 106 -8.33 8.97 -3.68
CA SER A 106 -8.76 8.26 -4.88
C SER A 106 -9.48 6.93 -4.59
N GLY A 107 -9.73 6.61 -3.30
CA GLY A 107 -10.42 5.39 -2.88
C GLY A 107 -9.53 4.16 -2.72
N THR A 108 -8.21 4.32 -2.74
CA THR A 108 -7.27 3.21 -2.48
C THR A 108 -7.18 2.96 -0.97
N THR A 109 -7.37 1.71 -0.56
CA THR A 109 -7.32 1.27 0.86
C THR A 109 -6.18 0.31 1.16
N SER A 110 -5.54 -0.21 0.10
CA SER A 110 -4.38 -1.10 0.23
C SER A 110 -3.35 -0.78 -0.84
N ILE A 111 -2.08 -0.80 -0.47
CA ILE A 111 -0.95 -0.57 -1.38
C ILE A 111 0.04 -1.74 -1.31
N ASN A 112 0.63 -2.08 -2.44
CA ASN A 112 1.84 -2.90 -2.53
C ASN A 112 2.98 -1.98 -2.95
N ASP A 113 3.90 -1.72 -2.02
CA ASP A 113 4.96 -0.73 -2.18
C ASP A 113 6.31 -1.34 -1.82
N HIS A 114 7.31 -1.00 -2.57
CA HIS A 114 8.68 -1.23 -2.19
C HIS A 114 9.52 0.01 -2.47
N TYR A 115 10.35 0.35 -1.51
CA TYR A 115 11.26 1.47 -1.66
C TYR A 115 12.45 1.34 -0.70
N PHE A 116 13.45 2.20 -0.88
CA PHE A 116 14.46 2.42 0.14
C PHE A 116 13.83 3.03 1.38
N PHE A 117 14.41 2.82 2.57
CA PHE A 117 13.83 3.26 3.85
C PHE A 117 12.41 2.70 4.10
N ALA A 118 12.20 1.40 3.87
CA ALA A 118 10.91 0.74 4.06
C ALA A 118 10.29 0.96 5.46
N GLU A 119 11.10 1.12 6.51
CA GLU A 119 10.66 1.48 7.86
C GLU A 119 9.86 2.81 7.86
N SER A 120 10.31 3.79 7.09
CA SER A 120 9.63 5.09 6.95
C SER A 120 8.29 4.96 6.24
N VAL A 121 8.24 4.14 5.18
CA VAL A 121 7.00 3.84 4.45
C VAL A 121 6.01 3.09 5.35
N ALA A 122 6.48 2.10 6.11
CA ALA A 122 5.65 1.33 7.04
C ALA A 122 5.07 2.20 8.17
N ARG A 123 5.88 3.07 8.77
CA ARG A 123 5.41 4.06 9.76
C ARG A 123 4.34 4.99 9.16
N ALA A 124 4.49 5.40 7.91
CA ALA A 124 3.49 6.20 7.22
C ALA A 124 2.18 5.43 7.04
N CYS A 125 2.22 4.13 6.70
CA CYS A 125 1.04 3.28 6.65
C CYS A 125 0.30 3.23 7.98
N GLU A 126 0.99 3.06 9.10
CA GLU A 126 0.36 3.07 10.44
C GLU A 126 -0.25 4.42 10.79
N THR A 127 0.46 5.51 10.48
CA THR A 127 0.00 6.87 10.76
C THR A 127 -1.29 7.21 10.01
N ILE A 128 -1.36 6.84 8.74
CA ILE A 128 -2.52 7.09 7.85
C ILE A 128 -3.64 6.07 8.08
N GLY A 129 -3.29 4.84 8.47
CA GLY A 129 -4.23 3.72 8.60
C GLY A 129 -4.52 3.00 7.27
N ILE A 130 -3.66 3.12 6.25
CA ILE A 130 -3.77 2.36 5.01
C ILE A 130 -3.07 1.00 5.14
N ARG A 131 -3.66 -0.05 4.59
CA ARG A 131 -3.01 -1.37 4.58
C ARG A 131 -1.84 -1.37 3.60
N GLY A 132 -0.62 -1.68 4.09
CA GLY A 132 0.59 -1.73 3.29
C GLY A 132 1.16 -3.15 3.18
N PHE A 133 1.38 -3.62 1.96
CA PHE A 133 2.28 -4.73 1.66
C PHE A 133 3.61 -4.09 1.29
N ILE A 134 4.53 -4.00 2.25
CA ILE A 134 5.72 -3.15 2.15
C ILE A 134 6.99 -4.00 2.12
N GLY A 135 7.88 -3.70 1.17
CA GLY A 135 9.18 -4.34 1.06
C GLY A 135 10.33 -3.34 1.04
N HIS A 136 11.45 -3.70 1.69
CA HIS A 136 12.69 -2.99 1.46
C HIS A 136 13.23 -3.38 0.09
N THR A 137 13.45 -2.40 -0.78
CA THR A 137 13.98 -2.62 -2.13
C THR A 137 15.37 -3.26 -2.06
N ILE A 138 15.58 -4.32 -2.82
CA ILE A 138 16.86 -5.01 -2.95
C ILE A 138 17.34 -4.87 -4.39
N MET A 139 18.52 -4.26 -4.55
CA MET A 139 19.28 -4.19 -5.80
C MET A 139 20.71 -4.65 -5.52
N THR A 140 21.32 -5.44 -6.42
CA THR A 140 22.66 -5.98 -6.15
C THR A 140 23.75 -4.92 -6.24
N GLU A 141 23.65 -3.99 -7.21
CA GLU A 141 24.71 -3.03 -7.55
C GLU A 141 24.26 -1.58 -7.50
N TYR A 142 23.02 -1.33 -7.06
CA TYR A 142 22.42 0.01 -7.06
C TYR A 142 21.78 0.31 -5.70
N GLY A 143 21.52 1.61 -5.49
CA GLY A 143 20.87 2.10 -4.27
C GLY A 143 21.86 2.66 -3.26
N PRO A 144 21.37 3.16 -2.13
CA PRO A 144 22.17 3.85 -1.11
C PRO A 144 23.07 2.92 -0.27
N TRP A 145 22.87 1.61 -0.35
CA TRP A 145 23.62 0.58 0.37
C TRP A 145 24.10 -0.53 -0.56
N THR A 146 25.10 -1.29 -0.12
CA THR A 146 25.55 -2.50 -0.85
C THR A 146 24.43 -3.55 -0.91
N GLY A 147 24.49 -4.47 -1.86
CA GLY A 147 23.49 -5.54 -1.99
C GLY A 147 23.34 -6.40 -0.74
N GLU A 148 24.44 -6.67 0.00
CA GLU A 148 24.41 -7.43 1.26
C GLU A 148 23.73 -6.64 2.39
N GLU A 149 23.99 -5.34 2.48
CA GLU A 149 23.32 -4.45 3.43
C GLU A 149 21.83 -4.36 3.14
N GLN A 150 21.43 -4.23 1.87
CA GLN A 150 20.02 -4.20 1.47
C GLN A 150 19.29 -5.50 1.83
N ILE A 151 19.90 -6.66 1.66
CA ILE A 151 19.35 -7.95 2.09
C ILE A 151 19.19 -7.99 3.62
N THR A 152 20.17 -7.49 4.35
CA THR A 152 20.14 -7.43 5.81
C THR A 152 19.04 -6.52 6.30
N LEU A 153 18.89 -5.34 5.69
CA LEU A 153 17.81 -4.40 5.98
C LEU A 153 16.43 -5.00 5.68
N ALA A 154 16.26 -5.68 4.55
CA ALA A 154 15.02 -6.35 4.19
C ALA A 154 14.63 -7.44 5.22
N LYS A 155 15.60 -8.28 5.63
CA LYS A 155 15.37 -9.31 6.67
C LYS A 155 15.02 -8.71 8.02
N SER A 156 15.68 -7.62 8.40
CA SER A 156 15.38 -6.88 9.64
C SER A 156 13.99 -6.26 9.58
N PHE A 157 13.65 -5.60 8.49
CA PHE A 157 12.33 -5.03 8.26
C PHE A 157 11.22 -6.08 8.39
N ASN A 158 11.36 -7.20 7.70
CA ASN A 158 10.37 -8.28 7.76
C ASN A 158 10.16 -8.81 9.18
N LYS A 159 11.25 -8.93 9.95
CA LYS A 159 11.17 -9.35 11.37
C LYS A 159 10.48 -8.30 12.24
N ASN A 160 10.81 -7.03 12.06
CA ASN A 160 10.25 -5.95 12.88
C ASN A 160 8.73 -5.80 12.67
N TRP A 161 8.26 -5.99 11.46
CA TRP A 161 6.86 -5.77 11.07
C TRP A 161 6.00 -7.03 11.01
N ALA A 162 6.56 -8.21 11.30
CA ALA A 162 5.86 -9.50 11.20
C ALA A 162 4.53 -9.58 11.96
N ASN A 163 4.35 -8.80 13.02
CA ASN A 163 3.14 -8.80 13.87
C ASN A 163 2.28 -7.54 13.70
N SER A 164 2.57 -6.68 12.73
CA SER A 164 1.74 -5.51 12.47
C SER A 164 0.39 -5.92 11.89
N LYS A 165 -0.68 -5.22 12.27
CA LYS A 165 -2.02 -5.41 11.71
C LYS A 165 -2.24 -4.62 10.42
N THR A 166 -1.43 -3.60 10.20
CA THR A 166 -1.58 -2.65 9.10
C THR A 166 -0.55 -2.89 8.01
N VAL A 167 0.68 -3.27 8.41
CA VAL A 167 1.79 -3.50 7.51
C VAL A 167 2.08 -5.00 7.40
N HIS A 168 2.08 -5.49 6.17
CA HIS A 168 2.43 -6.87 5.83
C HIS A 168 3.77 -6.84 5.09
N PRO A 169 4.87 -7.24 5.74
CA PRO A 169 6.17 -7.22 5.10
C PRO A 169 6.25 -8.21 3.93
N VAL A 170 6.90 -7.79 2.86
CA VAL A 170 7.13 -8.61 1.67
C VAL A 170 8.60 -8.60 1.27
N VAL A 171 9.03 -9.61 0.52
CA VAL A 171 10.37 -9.66 -0.07
C VAL A 171 10.32 -8.96 -1.42
N ALA A 172 11.16 -7.93 -1.60
CA ALA A 172 11.07 -7.01 -2.73
C ALA A 172 12.39 -6.90 -3.53
N PRO A 173 12.80 -7.94 -4.28
CA PRO A 173 13.82 -7.78 -5.31
C PRO A 173 13.28 -6.86 -6.40
N HIS A 174 14.06 -5.83 -6.77
CA HIS A 174 13.60 -4.77 -7.66
C HIS A 174 13.22 -5.31 -9.06
N GLU A 175 14.20 -5.83 -9.80
CA GLU A 175 13.98 -6.45 -11.11
C GLU A 175 15.15 -7.34 -11.53
N THR A 176 14.97 -8.14 -12.55
CA THR A 176 15.97 -9.11 -13.02
C THR A 176 17.23 -8.48 -13.61
N SER A 177 17.19 -7.21 -14.00
CA SER A 177 18.36 -6.47 -14.49
C SER A 177 19.20 -5.86 -13.37
N THR A 178 18.61 -5.61 -12.19
CA THR A 178 19.28 -4.98 -11.04
C THR A 178 19.58 -5.94 -9.90
N VAL A 179 19.03 -7.16 -9.95
CA VAL A 179 19.26 -8.20 -8.92
C VAL A 179 19.88 -9.44 -9.54
N SER A 180 21.05 -9.83 -9.02
CA SER A 180 21.76 -10.99 -9.55
C SER A 180 20.96 -12.30 -9.36
N PRO A 181 21.14 -13.29 -10.28
CA PRO A 181 20.46 -14.59 -10.15
C PRO A 181 20.77 -15.33 -8.84
N LYS A 182 21.96 -15.12 -8.26
CA LYS A 182 22.34 -15.67 -6.96
C LYS A 182 21.47 -15.12 -5.84
N VAL A 183 21.30 -13.80 -5.80
CA VAL A 183 20.48 -13.11 -4.81
C VAL A 183 19.00 -13.47 -4.97
N LEU A 184 18.49 -13.55 -6.21
CA LEU A 184 17.10 -13.98 -6.45
C LEU A 184 16.83 -15.39 -5.90
N LYS A 185 17.76 -16.34 -6.05
CA LYS A 185 17.63 -17.68 -5.48
C LYS A 185 17.65 -17.67 -3.95
N GLU A 186 18.52 -16.86 -3.34
CA GLU A 186 18.56 -16.69 -1.89
C GLU A 186 17.25 -16.14 -1.37
N LEU A 187 16.74 -15.09 -1.97
CA LEU A 187 15.49 -14.45 -1.58
C LEU A 187 14.26 -15.37 -1.74
N ASN A 188 14.22 -16.17 -2.80
CA ASN A 188 13.16 -17.16 -2.99
C ASN A 188 13.14 -18.24 -1.88
N SER A 189 14.28 -18.52 -1.29
CA SER A 189 14.36 -19.47 -0.16
C SER A 189 14.01 -18.84 1.19
N TYR A 190 14.04 -17.51 1.24
CA TYR A 190 13.70 -16.72 2.41
C TYR A 190 12.20 -16.36 2.46
N ALA A 191 11.57 -16.14 1.29
CA ALA A 191 10.15 -15.80 1.14
C ALA A 191 9.23 -17.00 1.48
#